data_9934d245e4c61c55f38d4226bbc51b4f
#
_entry.id   9934d245e4c61c55f38d4226bbc51b4f
#
_cell.length_a   1.000
_cell.length_b   1.000
_cell.length_c   1.000
_cell.angle_alpha   90.00
_cell.angle_beta   90.00
_cell.angle_gamma   90.00
#
_symmetry.space_group_name_H-M   'P 1'
#
loop_
_entity.id
_entity.type
_entity.pdbx_description
1 polymer ?
#
loop_
_entity_poly.entity_id
_entity_poly.type
_entity_poly.pdbx_seq_one_letter_code
_entity_poly.pdbx_strand_id
1 'polypeptide(L)'
;AKALAKVAITGGGRCNLTNSFEGISSLSIAYPRGDKLMKRLFRSFDQRSTWQWFENEGVKLVLQEDHCVFPASQDAMEIVNTLLARMRQAGVVLHMRHKVSGINPCSDGGYELSIEDAECSGRSLRQAQRPDSLAPESIISVPEPVEGPILQKSQRLDKHNCLADIVVVTTGGSPKLSGLGMLDGLDLEIVPPVPSLFTFNLPGSPVRELMGTVVENASASLVGTKFKASGPLLITHWGMSGPAILKLSSYAARYLAENEYSATLSVNWFGDAGEQDVRDRITALSKDSPQKQILNTHPSELPSRLWNYLISK
;
A
#
# COMPACT_ATOMS: atom_id res chain seq x y z
N ALA A 1 22.21 5.22 4.50
CA ALA A 1 20.78 5.00 4.75
C ALA A 1 20.36 5.85 5.95
N LYS A 2 19.12 6.37 5.95
CA LYS A 2 18.55 7.10 7.08
C LYS A 2 17.58 6.15 7.81
N ALA A 3 17.54 6.22 9.15
CA ALA A 3 16.53 5.53 9.93
C ALA A 3 15.14 6.02 9.54
N LEU A 4 14.14 5.13 9.56
CA LEU A 4 12.73 5.42 9.25
C LEU A 4 12.50 6.08 7.87
N ALA A 5 13.43 5.91 6.92
CA ALA A 5 13.33 6.52 5.58
C ALA A 5 12.03 6.15 4.84
N LYS A 6 11.48 4.95 5.08
CA LYS A 6 10.20 4.54 4.49
C LYS A 6 9.02 5.31 5.10
N VAL A 7 9.05 5.61 6.40
CA VAL A 7 8.01 6.40 7.07
C VAL A 7 7.96 7.80 6.49
N ALA A 8 9.14 8.42 6.27
CA ALA A 8 9.25 9.77 5.74
C ALA A 8 8.59 10.01 4.38
N ILE A 9 8.39 8.96 3.57
CA ILE A 9 7.79 9.07 2.23
C ILE A 9 6.37 8.51 2.13
N THR A 10 5.85 7.89 3.20
CA THR A 10 4.50 7.32 3.19
C THR A 10 3.42 8.40 3.08
N GLY A 11 2.27 8.05 2.50
CA GLY A 11 1.18 8.99 2.33
C GLY A 11 1.55 10.27 1.56
N GLY A 12 2.51 10.18 0.63
CA GLY A 12 3.01 11.33 -0.11
C GLY A 12 3.82 12.30 0.73
N GLY A 13 4.55 11.80 1.76
CA GLY A 13 5.33 12.60 2.69
C GLY A 13 4.53 13.13 3.89
N ARG A 14 3.25 12.75 4.01
CA ARG A 14 2.36 13.15 5.11
C ARG A 14 2.27 12.11 6.23
N CYS A 15 2.68 10.86 5.97
CA CYS A 15 2.53 9.68 6.81
C CYS A 15 1.06 9.28 7.07
N ASN A 16 0.48 8.47 6.19
CA ASN A 16 -0.76 7.77 6.53
C ASN A 16 -0.46 6.77 7.66
N LEU A 17 -0.79 7.16 8.89
CA LEU A 17 -0.37 6.47 10.10
C LEU A 17 -1.18 5.22 10.37
N THR A 18 -2.49 5.34 10.24
CA THR A 18 -3.45 4.25 10.46
C THR A 18 -4.78 4.57 9.78
N ASN A 19 -5.79 3.72 9.98
CA ASN A 19 -7.16 3.94 9.51
C ASN A 19 -8.11 3.83 10.70
N SER A 20 -9.24 4.54 10.73
CA SER A 20 -10.21 4.45 11.81
C SER A 20 -10.94 3.11 11.86
N PHE A 21 -10.99 2.40 10.75
CA PHE A 21 -11.78 1.18 10.52
C PHE A 21 -13.30 1.39 10.66
N GLU A 22 -13.77 2.63 10.69
CA GLU A 22 -15.20 2.93 10.62
C GLU A 22 -15.77 2.46 9.29
N GLY A 23 -16.96 1.83 9.33
CA GLY A 23 -17.57 1.25 8.14
C GLY A 23 -17.00 -0.10 7.69
N ILE A 24 -15.93 -0.61 8.32
CA ILE A 24 -15.40 -1.94 8.03
C ILE A 24 -16.07 -2.96 8.94
N SER A 25 -17.02 -3.72 8.39
CA SER A 25 -17.82 -4.71 9.14
C SER A 25 -17.01 -5.94 9.56
N SER A 26 -15.91 -6.23 8.88
CA SER A 26 -15.03 -7.38 9.18
C SER A 26 -13.60 -7.11 8.79
N LEU A 27 -12.65 -7.53 9.63
CA LEU A 27 -11.22 -7.43 9.31
C LEU A 27 -10.82 -8.22 8.06
N SER A 28 -11.58 -9.21 7.63
CA SER A 28 -11.33 -9.93 6.38
C SER A 28 -11.47 -9.07 5.12
N ILE A 29 -12.18 -7.93 5.21
CA ILE A 29 -12.29 -6.95 4.12
C ILE A 29 -10.96 -6.23 3.93
N ALA A 30 -10.33 -5.81 5.03
CA ALA A 30 -9.03 -5.13 5.00
C ALA A 30 -7.86 -6.13 4.88
N TYR A 31 -8.00 -7.28 5.51
CA TYR A 31 -6.99 -8.34 5.55
C TYR A 31 -7.57 -9.64 5.00
N PRO A 32 -7.72 -9.80 3.67
CA PRO A 32 -8.33 -11.00 3.06
C PRO A 32 -7.57 -12.28 3.39
N ARG A 33 -6.31 -12.15 3.79
CA ARG A 33 -5.46 -13.22 4.35
C ARG A 33 -4.88 -12.73 5.68
N GLY A 34 -5.00 -13.58 6.72
CA GLY A 34 -4.46 -13.25 8.05
C GLY A 34 -5.42 -12.50 8.98
N ASP A 35 -6.70 -12.38 8.65
CA ASP A 35 -7.72 -11.72 9.50
C ASP A 35 -7.80 -12.32 10.90
N LYS A 36 -7.65 -13.65 11.04
CA LYS A 36 -7.63 -14.34 12.34
C LYS A 36 -6.42 -13.92 13.20
N LEU A 37 -5.26 -13.76 12.57
CA LEU A 37 -4.06 -13.26 13.23
C LEU A 37 -4.26 -11.80 13.65
N MET A 38 -4.74 -10.96 12.74
CA MET A 38 -5.01 -9.55 13.02
C MET A 38 -6.05 -9.37 14.14
N LYS A 39 -7.09 -10.19 14.22
CA LYS A 39 -8.04 -10.18 15.34
C LYS A 39 -7.35 -10.44 16.70
N ARG A 40 -6.34 -11.31 16.73
CA ARG A 40 -5.58 -11.55 17.98
C ARG A 40 -4.68 -10.37 18.32
N LEU A 41 -3.95 -9.85 17.34
CA LEU A 41 -3.03 -8.71 17.53
C LEU A 41 -3.80 -7.44 17.94
N PHE A 42 -4.93 -7.16 17.34
CA PHE A 42 -5.78 -6.01 17.66
C PHE A 42 -6.39 -6.04 19.06
N ARG A 43 -6.42 -7.20 19.73
CA ARG A 43 -6.80 -7.26 21.15
C ARG A 43 -5.74 -6.65 22.06
N SER A 44 -4.47 -6.65 21.62
CA SER A 44 -3.36 -6.09 22.40
C SER A 44 -3.02 -4.67 21.98
N PHE A 45 -3.04 -4.39 20.68
CA PHE A 45 -2.71 -3.07 20.13
C PHE A 45 -3.43 -2.88 18.79
N ASP A 46 -4.43 -2.02 18.75
CA ASP A 46 -5.26 -1.72 17.61
C ASP A 46 -5.03 -0.29 17.07
N GLN A 47 -5.86 0.14 16.13
CA GLN A 47 -5.80 1.49 15.56
C GLN A 47 -6.07 2.60 16.62
N ARG A 48 -6.91 2.32 17.62
CA ARG A 48 -7.19 3.27 18.71
C ARG A 48 -6.00 3.36 19.64
N SER A 49 -5.37 2.23 19.94
CA SER A 49 -4.11 2.19 20.70
C SER A 49 -3.00 2.96 19.97
N THR A 50 -2.94 2.83 18.62
CA THR A 50 -2.00 3.61 17.80
C THR A 50 -2.29 5.10 17.92
N TRP A 51 -3.54 5.52 17.78
CA TRP A 51 -3.97 6.90 17.93
C TRP A 51 -3.56 7.45 19.29
N GLN A 52 -3.98 6.78 20.37
CA GLN A 52 -3.71 7.19 21.76
C GLN A 52 -2.22 7.28 22.06
N TRP A 53 -1.43 6.33 21.52
CA TRP A 53 0.01 6.33 21.71
C TRP A 53 0.65 7.61 21.14
N PHE A 54 0.33 7.97 19.90
CA PHE A 54 0.89 9.18 19.29
C PHE A 54 0.39 10.46 19.94
N GLU A 55 -0.87 10.54 20.35
CA GLU A 55 -1.37 11.70 21.11
C GLU A 55 -0.66 11.85 22.46
N ASN A 56 -0.40 10.77 23.16
CA ASN A 56 0.39 10.77 24.41
C ASN A 56 1.83 11.25 24.18
N GLU A 57 2.36 11.05 22.98
CA GLU A 57 3.67 11.58 22.57
C GLU A 57 3.62 13.04 22.08
N GLY A 58 2.47 13.68 22.15
CA GLY A 58 2.27 15.08 21.75
C GLY A 58 1.98 15.30 20.27
N VAL A 59 1.80 14.24 19.47
CA VAL A 59 1.43 14.34 18.07
C VAL A 59 -0.08 14.51 17.93
N LYS A 60 -0.54 15.63 17.37
CA LYS A 60 -1.95 15.82 17.04
C LYS A 60 -2.29 15.06 15.77
N LEU A 61 -3.39 14.29 15.80
CA LEU A 61 -3.84 13.49 14.68
C LEU A 61 -5.16 14.02 14.11
N VAL A 62 -5.37 13.80 12.82
CA VAL A 62 -6.61 14.14 12.10
C VAL A 62 -7.11 12.94 11.30
N LEU A 63 -8.42 12.72 11.35
CA LEU A 63 -9.14 11.76 10.53
C LEU A 63 -9.59 12.45 9.24
N GLN A 64 -9.28 11.86 8.09
CA GLN A 64 -9.76 12.32 6.78
C GLN A 64 -11.06 11.61 6.38
N GLU A 65 -11.74 12.11 5.35
CA GLU A 65 -13.02 11.54 4.86
C GLU A 65 -12.91 10.09 4.37
N ASP A 66 -11.72 9.69 3.93
CA ASP A 66 -11.40 8.32 3.52
C ASP A 66 -11.04 7.39 4.69
N HIS A 67 -11.31 7.82 5.92
CA HIS A 67 -10.98 7.14 7.17
C HIS A 67 -9.47 6.94 7.44
N CYS A 68 -8.61 7.56 6.64
CA CYS A 68 -7.16 7.57 6.88
C CYS A 68 -6.80 8.59 7.96
N VAL A 69 -5.81 8.24 8.79
CA VAL A 69 -5.34 9.07 9.91
C VAL A 69 -3.94 9.59 9.60
N PHE A 70 -3.79 10.90 9.72
CA PHE A 70 -2.55 11.62 9.46
C PHE A 70 -2.17 12.48 10.67
N PRO A 71 -0.88 12.87 10.83
CA PRO A 71 -0.54 13.96 11.72
C PRO A 71 -1.21 15.27 11.25
N ALA A 72 -1.65 16.10 12.19
CA ALA A 72 -2.29 17.38 11.86
C ALA A 72 -1.37 18.34 11.09
N SER A 73 -0.06 18.22 11.30
CA SER A 73 0.96 18.94 10.55
C SER A 73 1.04 18.56 9.06
N GLN A 74 0.49 17.41 8.67
CA GLN A 74 0.62 16.82 7.33
C GLN A 74 2.09 16.59 6.92
N ASP A 75 2.99 16.43 7.90
CA ASP A 75 4.42 16.19 7.71
C ASP A 75 4.84 14.86 8.36
N ALA A 76 5.29 13.92 7.55
CA ALA A 76 5.79 12.63 8.00
C ALA A 76 7.01 12.76 8.93
N MET A 77 7.74 13.88 8.87
CA MET A 77 8.90 14.08 9.72
C MET A 77 8.53 14.27 11.19
N GLU A 78 7.32 14.75 11.51
CA GLU A 78 6.82 14.77 12.87
C GLU A 78 6.78 13.36 13.47
N ILE A 79 6.23 12.39 12.72
CA ILE A 79 6.19 10.98 13.14
C ILE A 79 7.59 10.38 13.26
N VAL A 80 8.46 10.65 12.28
CA VAL A 80 9.85 10.18 12.30
C VAL A 80 10.60 10.70 13.54
N ASN A 81 10.49 11.98 13.83
CA ASN A 81 11.17 12.62 14.94
C ASN A 81 10.63 12.10 16.30
N THR A 82 9.32 11.92 16.44
CA THR A 82 8.68 11.35 17.62
C THR A 82 9.20 9.94 17.88
N LEU A 83 9.20 9.06 16.87
CA LEU A 83 9.71 7.70 17.01
C LEU A 83 11.19 7.67 17.38
N LEU A 84 12.04 8.49 16.73
CA LEU A 84 13.46 8.58 17.06
C LEU A 84 13.69 9.11 18.47
N ALA A 85 12.92 10.07 18.93
CA ALA A 85 13.00 10.59 20.29
C ALA A 85 12.67 9.49 21.32
N ARG A 86 11.61 8.71 21.10
CA ARG A 86 11.23 7.59 21.98
C ARG A 86 12.25 6.48 21.96
N MET A 87 12.81 6.13 20.80
CA MET A 87 13.89 5.14 20.71
C MET A 87 15.11 5.58 21.56
N ARG A 88 15.47 6.86 21.50
CA ARG A 88 16.56 7.41 22.31
C ARG A 88 16.26 7.31 23.81
N GLN A 89 15.06 7.72 24.21
CA GLN A 89 14.64 7.67 25.63
C GLN A 89 14.60 6.24 26.17
N ALA A 90 14.24 5.27 25.31
CA ALA A 90 14.22 3.85 25.65
C ALA A 90 15.61 3.18 25.57
N GLY A 91 16.68 3.91 25.29
CA GLY A 91 18.03 3.36 25.18
C GLY A 91 18.26 2.45 23.98
N VAL A 92 17.42 2.55 22.93
CA VAL A 92 17.58 1.73 21.72
C VAL A 92 18.84 2.14 20.96
N VAL A 93 19.72 1.16 20.68
CA VAL A 93 20.91 1.35 19.89
C VAL A 93 20.61 1.04 18.42
N LEU A 94 20.84 2.02 17.53
CA LEU A 94 20.64 1.87 16.08
C LEU A 94 21.95 1.57 15.38
N HIS A 95 22.07 0.36 14.83
CA HIS A 95 23.18 -0.05 13.98
C HIS A 95 22.82 0.20 12.52
N MET A 96 23.30 1.33 11.97
CA MET A 96 23.05 1.71 10.58
C MET A 96 24.02 1.03 9.63
N ARG A 97 23.57 0.69 8.41
CA ARG A 97 24.35 -0.01 7.37
C ARG A 97 24.80 -1.43 7.75
N HIS A 98 24.10 -2.05 8.67
CA HIS A 98 24.33 -3.43 9.02
C HIS A 98 23.19 -4.27 8.44
N LYS A 99 23.54 -5.41 7.87
CA LYS A 99 22.59 -6.38 7.32
C LYS A 99 22.68 -7.65 8.13
N VAL A 100 21.57 -8.09 8.70
CA VAL A 100 21.48 -9.43 9.27
C VAL A 100 21.37 -10.41 8.10
N SER A 101 22.33 -11.31 7.99
CA SER A 101 22.42 -12.32 6.92
C SER A 101 22.03 -13.72 7.38
N GLY A 102 22.00 -13.99 8.69
CA GLY A 102 21.57 -15.25 9.28
C GLY A 102 21.05 -15.08 10.69
N ILE A 103 20.08 -15.91 11.07
CA ILE A 103 19.52 -16.05 12.42
C ILE A 103 19.48 -17.53 12.75
N ASN A 104 20.22 -17.94 13.78
CA ASN A 104 20.31 -19.34 14.19
C ASN A 104 19.91 -19.48 15.68
N PRO A 105 19.12 -20.48 16.07
CA PRO A 105 18.83 -20.72 17.48
C PRO A 105 20.08 -21.24 18.19
N CYS A 106 20.31 -20.82 19.42
CA CYS A 106 21.36 -21.32 20.27
C CYS A 106 20.87 -22.52 21.11
N SER A 107 21.78 -23.43 21.44
CA SER A 107 21.46 -24.64 22.26
C SER A 107 21.01 -24.33 23.69
N ASP A 108 21.49 -23.22 24.25
CA ASP A 108 21.21 -22.72 25.58
C ASP A 108 20.07 -21.69 25.64
N GLY A 109 19.41 -21.50 24.51
CA GLY A 109 18.33 -20.50 24.32
C GLY A 109 18.82 -19.21 23.67
N GLY A 110 17.87 -18.43 23.15
CA GLY A 110 18.17 -17.24 22.36
C GLY A 110 18.64 -17.53 20.93
N TYR A 111 19.28 -16.55 20.32
CA TYR A 111 19.64 -16.58 18.91
C TYR A 111 21.01 -15.99 18.66
N GLU A 112 21.73 -16.55 17.71
CA GLU A 112 22.95 -15.98 17.15
C GLU A 112 22.62 -15.30 15.82
N LEU A 113 22.95 -14.03 15.70
CA LEU A 113 22.77 -13.22 14.50
C LEU A 113 24.07 -13.07 13.75
N SER A 114 24.11 -13.46 12.49
CA SER A 114 25.22 -13.15 11.58
C SER A 114 24.99 -11.78 10.96
N ILE A 115 25.92 -10.84 11.16
CA ILE A 115 25.81 -9.45 10.72
C ILE A 115 26.91 -9.15 9.69
N GLU A 116 26.53 -8.56 8.58
CA GLU A 116 27.42 -8.08 7.51
C GLU A 116 27.35 -6.57 7.41
N ASP A 117 28.49 -5.91 7.27
CA ASP A 117 28.54 -4.51 6.88
C ASP A 117 28.00 -4.36 5.46
N ALA A 118 27.02 -3.51 5.28
CA ALA A 118 26.59 -3.16 3.94
C ALA A 118 27.68 -2.33 3.28
N GLU A 119 28.47 -2.95 2.40
CA GLU A 119 29.42 -2.25 1.55
C GLU A 119 28.71 -1.09 0.85
N CYS A 120 29.38 0.07 0.81
CA CYS A 120 29.02 1.14 -0.11
C CYS A 120 29.20 0.62 -1.54
N SER A 121 28.28 -0.17 -2.05
CA SER A 121 28.23 -0.46 -3.47
C SER A 121 28.01 0.87 -4.18
N GLY A 122 29.07 1.37 -4.81
CA GLY A 122 29.10 2.62 -5.57
C GLY A 122 28.24 2.56 -6.84
N ARG A 123 26.98 2.19 -6.71
CA ARG A 123 25.95 2.47 -7.71
C ARG A 123 25.46 3.88 -7.46
N SER A 124 26.12 4.83 -8.13
CA SER A 124 25.54 6.11 -8.46
C SER A 124 24.08 5.92 -8.80
N LEU A 125 23.18 6.49 -7.99
CA LEU A 125 21.79 6.69 -8.37
C LEU A 125 21.84 7.51 -9.67
N ARG A 126 21.63 6.87 -10.82
CA ARG A 126 21.31 7.58 -12.04
C ARG A 126 20.10 8.44 -11.71
N GLN A 127 20.33 9.74 -11.71
CA GLN A 127 19.28 10.73 -11.66
C GLN A 127 18.26 10.36 -12.72
N ALA A 128 17.04 10.02 -12.28
CA ALA A 128 15.90 10.04 -13.17
C ALA A 128 15.79 11.49 -13.67
N GLN A 129 16.07 11.71 -14.93
CA GLN A 129 15.89 12.98 -15.59
C GLN A 129 14.44 13.42 -15.40
N ARG A 130 14.24 14.49 -14.64
CA ARG A 130 13.00 15.24 -14.64
C ARG A 130 12.88 15.92 -16.01
N PRO A 131 11.71 15.94 -16.63
CA PRO A 131 11.49 16.83 -17.76
C PRO A 131 11.63 18.28 -17.28
N ASP A 132 12.46 19.04 -18.00
CA ASP A 132 12.59 20.47 -17.83
C ASP A 132 11.25 21.15 -18.11
N SER A 133 10.65 21.73 -17.09
CA SER A 133 9.89 22.98 -17.13
C SER A 133 9.12 23.16 -15.83
N LEU A 134 9.70 23.91 -14.90
CA LEU A 134 9.06 24.85 -14.00
C LEU A 134 10.15 25.48 -13.12
N ALA A 135 10.25 26.80 -13.17
CA ALA A 135 11.26 27.61 -12.55
C ALA A 135 11.26 27.57 -11.02
N PRO A 136 12.39 27.88 -10.36
CA PRO A 136 12.56 27.73 -8.93
C PRO A 136 12.09 28.96 -8.17
N GLU A 137 11.22 28.80 -7.20
CA GLU A 137 11.09 29.79 -6.14
C GLU A 137 11.20 29.13 -4.76
N SER A 138 12.06 29.78 -3.97
CA SER A 138 12.29 29.64 -2.52
C SER A 138 12.91 28.34 -2.01
N ILE A 139 14.22 28.39 -1.86
CA ILE A 139 14.99 27.53 -0.98
C ILE A 139 14.60 27.86 0.47
N ILE A 140 13.74 27.07 1.07
CA ILE A 140 13.64 27.02 2.52
C ILE A 140 14.79 26.15 2.99
N SER A 141 15.75 26.76 3.63
CA SER A 141 16.83 26.06 4.33
C SER A 141 16.23 25.16 5.40
N VAL A 142 16.27 23.86 5.16
CA VAL A 142 15.95 22.86 6.18
C VAL A 142 17.07 22.96 7.23
N PRO A 143 16.76 23.22 8.52
CA PRO A 143 17.78 23.21 9.56
C PRO A 143 18.44 21.82 9.55
N GLU A 144 19.78 21.81 9.56
CA GLU A 144 20.53 20.57 9.71
C GLU A 144 20.06 19.82 10.95
N PRO A 145 19.86 18.48 10.87
CA PRO A 145 19.52 17.71 12.04
C PRO A 145 20.61 17.88 13.09
N VAL A 146 20.22 18.33 14.28
CA VAL A 146 21.12 18.44 15.41
C VAL A 146 21.80 17.08 15.61
N GLU A 147 23.09 17.01 15.34
CA GLU A 147 23.93 15.84 15.60
C GLU A 147 24.03 15.66 17.12
N GLY A 148 23.12 14.87 17.66
CA GLY A 148 23.23 14.38 19.04
C GLY A 148 24.02 13.06 19.10
N PRO A 149 24.55 12.65 20.27
CA PRO A 149 25.55 11.58 20.42
C PRO A 149 25.03 10.15 20.25
N ILE A 150 24.06 9.90 19.36
CA ILE A 150 23.53 8.56 19.06
C ILE A 150 24.31 7.87 17.93
N LEU A 151 25.08 8.60 17.17
CA LEU A 151 26.00 8.05 16.21
C LEU A 151 27.36 7.87 16.90
N GLN A 152 27.50 6.83 17.72
CA GLN A 152 28.83 6.31 17.95
C GLN A 152 29.41 6.00 16.58
N LYS A 153 30.52 6.68 16.20
CA LYS A 153 31.31 6.33 15.04
C LYS A 153 31.49 4.82 15.06
N SER A 154 30.92 4.14 14.07
CA SER A 154 31.05 2.71 13.91
C SER A 154 32.53 2.36 13.98
N GLN A 155 32.97 1.72 15.05
CA GLN A 155 34.14 0.87 14.97
C GLN A 155 33.85 -0.07 13.79
N ARG A 156 34.82 -0.28 12.91
CA ARG A 156 34.74 -1.27 11.84
C ARG A 156 34.39 -2.59 12.48
N LEU A 157 33.13 -2.97 12.32
CA LEU A 157 32.66 -4.27 12.74
C LEU A 157 32.99 -5.21 11.58
N ASP A 158 34.08 -5.97 11.72
CA ASP A 158 34.30 -7.15 10.90
C ASP A 158 33.08 -8.05 11.01
N LYS A 159 32.83 -8.95 10.02
CA LYS A 159 31.78 -9.95 10.12
C LYS A 159 31.80 -10.58 11.49
N HIS A 160 30.78 -10.33 12.31
CA HIS A 160 30.74 -10.87 13.66
C HIS A 160 29.33 -11.30 14.00
N ASN A 161 29.25 -12.24 14.92
CA ASN A 161 28.01 -12.74 15.44
C ASN A 161 27.59 -11.93 16.67
N CYS A 162 26.30 -11.68 16.80
CA CYS A 162 25.68 -11.03 17.96
C CYS A 162 24.68 -11.99 18.58
N LEU A 163 24.72 -12.14 19.91
CA LEU A 163 23.74 -12.93 20.65
C LEU A 163 22.54 -12.04 21.04
N ALA A 164 21.34 -12.63 20.97
CA ALA A 164 20.10 -11.99 21.35
C ALA A 164 19.14 -12.98 22.00
N ASP A 165 18.51 -12.60 23.10
CA ASP A 165 17.50 -13.44 23.76
C ASP A 165 16.22 -13.54 22.92
N ILE A 166 15.84 -12.44 22.27
CA ILE A 166 14.64 -12.31 21.44
C ILE A 166 14.98 -11.56 20.15
N VAL A 167 14.49 -12.07 19.04
CA VAL A 167 14.62 -11.43 17.71
C VAL A 167 13.25 -11.09 17.15
N VAL A 168 13.06 -9.83 16.76
CA VAL A 168 11.85 -9.35 16.09
C VAL A 168 12.19 -8.96 14.66
N VAL A 169 11.67 -9.72 13.69
CA VAL A 169 11.92 -9.49 12.27
C VAL A 169 10.89 -8.53 11.69
N THR A 170 11.30 -7.33 11.34
CA THR A 170 10.43 -6.25 10.82
C THR A 170 10.98 -5.63 9.54
N THR A 171 11.59 -6.45 8.69
CA THR A 171 12.25 -6.03 7.44
C THR A 171 11.30 -5.53 6.35
N GLY A 172 10.00 -5.69 6.56
CA GLY A 172 8.97 -5.39 5.57
C GLY A 172 8.81 -6.51 4.54
N GLY A 173 8.08 -6.25 3.47
CA GLY A 173 7.86 -7.22 2.40
C GLY A 173 9.13 -7.54 1.62
N SER A 174 9.28 -8.79 1.23
CA SER A 174 10.33 -9.25 0.32
C SER A 174 9.69 -9.82 -0.93
N PRO A 175 9.80 -9.15 -2.10
CA PRO A 175 9.21 -9.65 -3.35
C PRO A 175 9.94 -10.89 -3.89
N LYS A 176 11.13 -11.17 -3.37
CA LYS A 176 11.94 -12.36 -3.69
C LYS A 176 12.27 -13.13 -2.42
N LEU A 177 12.18 -14.47 -2.46
CA LEU A 177 12.55 -15.34 -1.34
C LEU A 177 13.98 -15.08 -0.84
N SER A 178 14.91 -14.73 -1.73
CA SER A 178 16.28 -14.39 -1.36
C SER A 178 16.41 -13.25 -0.33
N GLY A 179 15.39 -12.38 -0.21
CA GLY A 179 15.35 -11.36 0.83
C GLY A 179 14.99 -11.89 2.22
N LEU A 180 14.57 -13.15 2.32
CA LEU A 180 14.24 -13.85 3.56
C LEU A 180 15.26 -14.92 3.93
N GLY A 181 16.36 -15.06 3.17
CA GLY A 181 17.40 -16.06 3.40
C GLY A 181 18.06 -15.97 4.79
N MET A 182 17.94 -14.85 5.49
CA MET A 182 18.38 -14.75 6.89
C MET A 182 17.59 -15.67 7.84
N LEU A 183 16.44 -16.20 7.41
CA LEU A 183 15.57 -17.08 8.19
C LEU A 183 15.85 -18.57 7.92
N ASP A 184 16.76 -18.92 6.99
CA ASP A 184 17.03 -20.30 6.57
C ASP A 184 17.56 -21.17 7.72
N GLY A 185 18.17 -20.57 8.75
CA GLY A 185 18.63 -21.26 9.97
C GLY A 185 17.52 -21.59 10.96
N LEU A 186 16.29 -21.12 10.71
CA LEU A 186 15.12 -21.39 11.55
C LEU A 186 14.27 -22.48 10.88
N ASP A 187 13.69 -23.36 11.67
CA ASP A 187 12.74 -24.38 11.18
C ASP A 187 11.38 -23.72 10.89
N LEU A 188 11.32 -22.93 9.80
CA LEU A 188 10.15 -22.19 9.38
C LEU A 188 9.75 -22.54 7.95
N GLU A 189 8.48 -22.89 7.76
CA GLU A 189 7.89 -22.97 6.43
C GLU A 189 7.58 -21.55 5.90
N ILE A 190 8.31 -21.11 4.89
CA ILE A 190 8.12 -19.81 4.27
C ILE A 190 7.22 -19.95 3.05
N VAL A 191 6.01 -19.41 3.14
CA VAL A 191 5.08 -19.33 2.01
C VAL A 191 5.58 -18.28 1.01
N PRO A 192 5.81 -18.64 -0.28
CA PRO A 192 6.30 -17.70 -1.28
C PRO A 192 5.42 -16.45 -1.40
N PRO A 193 6.00 -15.24 -1.38
CA PRO A 193 5.23 -14.01 -1.56
C PRO A 193 4.70 -13.90 -3.00
N VAL A 194 3.49 -13.41 -3.15
CA VAL A 194 2.89 -13.07 -4.44
C VAL A 194 2.45 -11.60 -4.44
N PRO A 195 2.52 -10.89 -5.59
CA PRO A 195 1.93 -9.58 -5.72
C PRO A 195 0.46 -9.57 -5.31
N SER A 196 0.04 -8.59 -4.55
CA SER A 196 -1.31 -8.56 -3.98
C SER A 196 -2.04 -7.23 -4.10
N LEU A 197 -1.42 -6.23 -4.72
CA LEU A 197 -2.05 -4.92 -4.93
C LEU A 197 -1.50 -4.34 -6.24
N PHE A 198 -2.24 -4.49 -7.32
CA PHE A 198 -1.78 -4.09 -8.65
C PHE A 198 -2.94 -3.75 -9.58
N THR A 199 -2.62 -3.04 -10.66
CA THR A 199 -3.54 -2.66 -11.73
C THR A 199 -3.63 -3.77 -12.77
N PHE A 200 -4.75 -3.86 -13.50
CA PHE A 200 -4.92 -4.85 -14.57
C PHE A 200 -4.52 -4.26 -15.91
N ASN A 201 -3.67 -4.99 -16.63
CA ASN A 201 -3.32 -4.68 -18.00
C ASN A 201 -4.36 -5.32 -18.93
N LEU A 202 -4.83 -4.55 -19.93
CA LEU A 202 -5.81 -4.99 -20.94
C LEU A 202 -5.22 -4.80 -22.34
N PRO A 203 -4.28 -5.64 -22.75
CA PRO A 203 -3.62 -5.49 -24.05
C PRO A 203 -4.63 -5.59 -25.18
N GLY A 204 -4.55 -4.67 -26.15
CA GLY A 204 -5.43 -4.66 -27.32
C GLY A 204 -6.88 -4.25 -27.07
N SER A 205 -7.28 -3.97 -25.82
CA SER A 205 -8.66 -3.58 -25.52
C SER A 205 -8.94 -2.12 -25.95
N PRO A 206 -9.98 -1.87 -26.75
CA PRO A 206 -10.37 -0.52 -27.15
C PRO A 206 -10.79 0.38 -25.97
N VAL A 207 -11.19 -0.19 -24.84
CA VAL A 207 -11.55 0.59 -23.65
C VAL A 207 -10.42 1.52 -23.19
N ARG A 208 -9.17 1.20 -23.52
CA ARG A 208 -7.97 2.01 -23.19
C ARG A 208 -8.01 3.41 -23.85
N GLU A 209 -8.75 3.58 -24.94
CA GLU A 209 -8.95 4.87 -25.61
C GLU A 209 -9.71 5.87 -24.72
N LEU A 210 -10.42 5.35 -23.70
CA LEU A 210 -11.11 6.14 -22.68
C LEU A 210 -10.20 6.53 -21.51
N MET A 211 -8.88 6.47 -21.65
CA MET A 211 -7.91 6.85 -20.63
C MET A 211 -8.31 8.15 -19.91
N GLY A 212 -8.17 8.16 -18.59
CA GLY A 212 -8.54 9.27 -17.70
C GLY A 212 -9.99 9.26 -17.26
N THR A 213 -10.83 8.34 -17.79
CA THR A 213 -12.23 8.21 -17.36
C THR A 213 -12.28 7.52 -15.99
N VAL A 214 -13.01 8.14 -15.05
CA VAL A 214 -13.31 7.58 -13.72
C VAL A 214 -14.80 7.29 -13.64
N VAL A 215 -15.15 6.13 -13.09
CA VAL A 215 -16.52 5.77 -12.68
C VAL A 215 -16.50 5.56 -11.18
N GLU A 216 -17.20 6.41 -10.43
CA GLU A 216 -17.14 6.43 -8.96
C GLU A 216 -17.73 5.18 -8.33
N ASN A 217 -18.77 4.61 -8.92
CA ASN A 217 -19.44 3.42 -8.42
C ASN A 217 -19.46 2.32 -9.49
N ALA A 218 -18.35 1.60 -9.61
CA ALA A 218 -18.25 0.44 -10.48
C ALA A 218 -18.02 -0.83 -9.65
N SER A 219 -18.39 -1.99 -10.20
CA SER A 219 -18.08 -3.29 -9.63
C SER A 219 -17.29 -4.12 -10.64
N ALA A 220 -16.20 -4.70 -10.21
CA ALA A 220 -15.33 -5.53 -11.00
C ALA A 220 -15.25 -6.95 -10.43
N SER A 221 -15.27 -7.96 -11.29
CA SER A 221 -15.18 -9.38 -10.89
C SER A 221 -14.34 -10.19 -11.88
N LEU A 222 -13.76 -11.28 -11.39
CA LEU A 222 -13.08 -12.26 -12.25
C LEU A 222 -14.07 -13.36 -12.61
N VAL A 223 -14.29 -13.52 -13.93
CA VAL A 223 -15.25 -14.51 -14.45
C VAL A 223 -14.87 -15.92 -14.02
N GLY A 224 -15.87 -16.72 -13.64
CA GLY A 224 -15.66 -18.09 -13.12
C GLY A 224 -15.20 -18.18 -11.69
N THR A 225 -15.11 -17.06 -10.97
CA THR A 225 -14.68 -17.01 -9.57
C THR A 225 -15.67 -16.29 -8.67
N LYS A 226 -15.42 -16.30 -7.36
CA LYS A 226 -16.19 -15.50 -6.38
C LYS A 226 -15.57 -14.14 -6.10
N PHE A 227 -14.44 -13.82 -6.74
CA PHE A 227 -13.74 -12.57 -6.48
C PHE A 227 -14.45 -11.40 -7.14
N LYS A 228 -14.89 -10.47 -6.32
CA LYS A 228 -15.59 -9.26 -6.72
C LYS A 228 -15.19 -8.12 -5.78
N ALA A 229 -15.09 -6.91 -6.32
CA ALA A 229 -14.88 -5.70 -5.54
C ALA A 229 -15.55 -4.51 -6.19
N SER A 230 -16.03 -3.56 -5.37
CA SER A 230 -16.73 -2.36 -5.81
C SER A 230 -16.02 -1.10 -5.31
N GLY A 231 -16.23 0.00 -6.04
CA GLY A 231 -15.68 1.32 -5.75
C GLY A 231 -15.30 2.09 -7.01
N PRO A 232 -14.59 3.21 -6.86
CA PRO A 232 -14.08 3.96 -8.01
C PRO A 232 -13.18 3.11 -8.90
N LEU A 233 -13.39 3.20 -10.22
CA LEU A 233 -12.62 2.52 -11.26
C LEU A 233 -12.08 3.56 -12.23
N LEU A 234 -10.77 3.51 -12.49
CA LEU A 234 -10.06 4.40 -13.40
C LEU A 234 -9.59 3.62 -14.64
N ILE A 235 -9.92 4.12 -15.82
CA ILE A 235 -9.37 3.62 -17.08
C ILE A 235 -8.03 4.32 -17.33
N THR A 236 -6.99 3.52 -17.57
CA THR A 236 -5.61 3.99 -17.83
C THR A 236 -5.18 3.63 -19.25
N HIS A 237 -4.03 4.13 -19.70
CA HIS A 237 -3.50 3.81 -21.03
C HIS A 237 -3.06 2.34 -21.20
N TRP A 238 -2.86 1.59 -20.12
CA TRP A 238 -2.58 0.15 -20.18
C TRP A 238 -3.79 -0.73 -19.86
N GLY A 239 -4.82 -0.20 -19.16
CA GLY A 239 -5.96 -1.01 -18.73
C GLY A 239 -6.78 -0.34 -17.66
N MET A 240 -6.96 -1.00 -16.51
CA MET A 240 -7.83 -0.52 -15.43
C MET A 240 -7.12 -0.47 -14.10
N SER A 241 -7.44 0.55 -13.30
CA SER A 241 -6.93 0.82 -11.97
C SER A 241 -8.04 1.36 -11.06
N GLY A 242 -7.68 1.97 -9.95
CA GLY A 242 -8.60 2.53 -8.96
C GLY A 242 -8.97 1.53 -7.86
N PRO A 243 -9.66 2.01 -6.81
CA PRO A 243 -9.97 1.22 -5.61
C PRO A 243 -10.66 -0.12 -5.89
N ALA A 244 -11.60 -0.19 -6.85
CA ALA A 244 -12.27 -1.44 -7.23
C ALA A 244 -11.27 -2.49 -7.72
N ILE A 245 -10.35 -2.10 -8.61
CA ILE A 245 -9.36 -3.00 -9.20
C ILE A 245 -8.29 -3.40 -8.17
N LEU A 246 -7.80 -2.44 -7.38
CA LEU A 246 -6.79 -2.71 -6.33
C LEU A 246 -7.32 -3.68 -5.27
N LYS A 247 -8.57 -3.51 -4.83
CA LYS A 247 -9.22 -4.47 -3.92
C LYS A 247 -9.37 -5.85 -4.56
N LEU A 248 -9.86 -5.89 -5.82
CA LEU A 248 -10.04 -7.15 -6.54
C LEU A 248 -8.72 -7.91 -6.69
N SER A 249 -7.64 -7.22 -7.08
CA SER A 249 -6.30 -7.82 -7.19
C SER A 249 -5.81 -8.38 -5.86
N SER A 250 -6.10 -7.68 -4.76
CA SER A 250 -5.76 -8.15 -3.41
C SER A 250 -6.55 -9.40 -3.03
N TYR A 251 -7.86 -9.43 -3.26
CA TYR A 251 -8.70 -10.58 -2.93
C TYR A 251 -8.31 -11.82 -3.74
N ALA A 252 -8.02 -11.63 -5.02
CA ALA A 252 -7.70 -12.70 -5.97
C ALA A 252 -6.21 -13.02 -6.09
N ALA A 253 -5.33 -12.44 -5.27
CA ALA A 253 -3.87 -12.49 -5.47
C ALA A 253 -3.30 -13.90 -5.67
N ARG A 254 -3.72 -14.87 -4.85
CA ARG A 254 -3.28 -16.27 -4.97
C ARG A 254 -3.82 -16.92 -6.24
N TYR A 255 -5.11 -16.77 -6.50
CA TYR A 255 -5.74 -17.27 -7.72
C TYR A 255 -5.05 -16.73 -8.97
N LEU A 256 -4.76 -15.42 -9.00
CA LEU A 256 -4.08 -14.80 -10.14
C LEU A 256 -2.65 -15.32 -10.30
N ALA A 257 -1.91 -15.51 -9.20
CA ALA A 257 -0.57 -16.09 -9.24
C ALA A 257 -0.58 -17.54 -9.77
N GLU A 258 -1.55 -18.37 -9.36
CA GLU A 258 -1.74 -19.75 -9.82
C GLU A 258 -2.16 -19.84 -11.29
N ASN A 259 -2.77 -18.78 -11.82
CA ASN A 259 -3.20 -18.66 -13.22
C ASN A 259 -2.28 -17.72 -14.04
N GLU A 260 -1.01 -17.61 -13.68
CA GLU A 260 0.01 -16.83 -14.41
C GLU A 260 -0.42 -15.37 -14.68
N TYR A 261 -1.21 -14.80 -13.74
CA TYR A 261 -1.78 -13.46 -13.83
C TYR A 261 -2.65 -13.22 -15.08
N SER A 262 -3.26 -14.28 -15.61
CA SER A 262 -4.20 -14.21 -16.74
C SER A 262 -5.62 -14.55 -16.25
N ALA A 263 -6.57 -13.67 -16.53
CA ALA A 263 -7.97 -13.86 -16.17
C ALA A 263 -8.90 -12.99 -17.01
N THR A 264 -10.18 -13.36 -17.10
CA THR A 264 -11.21 -12.54 -17.73
C THR A 264 -11.84 -11.62 -16.69
N LEU A 265 -11.75 -10.30 -16.93
CA LEU A 265 -12.37 -9.27 -16.12
C LEU A 265 -13.78 -8.95 -16.62
N SER A 266 -14.76 -8.96 -15.73
CA SER A 266 -16.11 -8.43 -15.94
C SER A 266 -16.30 -7.15 -15.13
N VAL A 267 -16.84 -6.11 -15.76
CA VAL A 267 -17.10 -4.83 -15.10
C VAL A 267 -18.58 -4.48 -15.22
N ASN A 268 -19.21 -4.24 -14.08
CA ASN A 268 -20.53 -3.62 -14.02
C ASN A 268 -20.35 -2.12 -13.70
N TRP A 269 -20.63 -1.29 -14.68
CA TRP A 269 -20.46 0.16 -14.60
C TRP A 269 -21.51 0.86 -13.71
N PHE A 270 -22.54 0.14 -13.28
CA PHE A 270 -23.59 0.60 -12.38
C PHE A 270 -23.41 0.05 -10.95
N GLY A 271 -22.20 -0.30 -10.58
CA GLY A 271 -21.87 -0.85 -9.26
C GLY A 271 -22.45 -2.25 -9.07
N ASP A 272 -23.21 -2.44 -8.01
CA ASP A 272 -23.85 -3.72 -7.69
C ASP A 272 -25.29 -3.84 -8.20
N ALA A 273 -25.73 -2.91 -9.07
CA ALA A 273 -27.07 -2.96 -9.65
C ALA A 273 -27.26 -4.23 -10.48
N GLY A 274 -28.44 -4.86 -10.32
CA GLY A 274 -28.82 -6.01 -11.14
C GLY A 274 -29.18 -5.62 -12.56
N GLU A 275 -29.28 -6.61 -13.44
CA GLU A 275 -29.63 -6.38 -14.85
C GLU A 275 -30.99 -5.66 -14.99
N GLN A 276 -31.98 -6.05 -14.19
CA GLN A 276 -33.30 -5.43 -14.23
C GLN A 276 -33.25 -3.97 -13.79
N ASP A 277 -32.49 -3.65 -12.74
CA ASP A 277 -32.33 -2.26 -12.28
C ASP A 277 -31.68 -1.37 -13.35
N VAL A 278 -30.65 -1.89 -14.03
CA VAL A 278 -29.99 -1.17 -15.13
C VAL A 278 -30.95 -0.97 -16.30
N ARG A 279 -31.71 -1.99 -16.65
CA ARG A 279 -32.72 -1.94 -17.72
C ARG A 279 -33.78 -0.89 -17.42
N ASP A 280 -34.29 -0.86 -16.17
CA ASP A 280 -35.30 0.10 -15.74
C ASP A 280 -34.77 1.54 -15.76
N ARG A 281 -33.52 1.77 -15.33
CA ARG A 281 -32.85 3.08 -15.40
C ARG A 281 -32.72 3.56 -16.85
N ILE A 282 -32.26 2.71 -17.77
CA ILE A 282 -32.12 3.06 -19.20
C ILE A 282 -33.50 3.34 -19.81
N THR A 283 -34.51 2.57 -19.45
CA THR A 283 -35.89 2.76 -19.93
C THR A 283 -36.46 4.09 -19.43
N ALA A 284 -36.23 4.45 -18.18
CA ALA A 284 -36.65 5.73 -17.62
C ALA A 284 -36.00 6.92 -18.36
N LEU A 285 -34.70 6.86 -18.61
CA LEU A 285 -34.00 7.90 -19.40
C LEU A 285 -34.58 8.09 -20.79
N SER A 286 -34.98 7.00 -21.44
CA SER A 286 -35.62 7.06 -22.76
C SER A 286 -37.01 7.71 -22.70
N LYS A 287 -37.77 7.47 -21.65
CA LYS A 287 -39.12 8.06 -21.43
C LYS A 287 -39.04 9.55 -21.09
N ASP A 288 -38.02 9.95 -20.30
CA ASP A 288 -37.84 11.35 -19.88
C ASP A 288 -37.34 12.24 -21.02
N SER A 289 -36.76 11.65 -22.06
CA SER A 289 -36.23 12.39 -23.22
C SER A 289 -36.54 11.70 -24.54
N PRO A 290 -37.82 11.53 -24.91
CA PRO A 290 -38.21 10.69 -26.05
C PRO A 290 -37.76 11.21 -27.42
N GLN A 291 -37.40 12.48 -27.50
CA GLN A 291 -36.91 13.11 -28.74
C GLN A 291 -35.39 13.12 -28.86
N LYS A 292 -34.65 12.72 -27.81
CA LYS A 292 -33.19 12.67 -27.86
C LYS A 292 -32.70 11.29 -28.28
N GLN A 293 -31.66 11.28 -29.10
CA GLN A 293 -30.96 10.02 -29.38
C GLN A 293 -30.32 9.48 -28.08
N ILE A 294 -30.28 8.16 -27.90
CA ILE A 294 -29.73 7.50 -26.71
C ILE A 294 -28.27 7.87 -26.44
N LEU A 295 -27.51 8.17 -27.51
CA LEU A 295 -26.13 8.66 -27.40
C LEU A 295 -26.01 10.00 -26.66
N ASN A 296 -27.04 10.83 -26.72
CA ASN A 296 -27.08 12.15 -26.11
C ASN A 296 -27.84 12.16 -24.76
N THR A 297 -28.22 10.98 -24.28
CA THR A 297 -28.96 10.82 -23.03
C THR A 297 -28.29 9.73 -22.20
N HIS A 298 -27.29 10.11 -21.39
CA HIS A 298 -26.56 9.16 -20.55
C HIS A 298 -26.99 9.25 -19.09
N PRO A 299 -26.90 8.15 -18.35
CA PRO A 299 -27.07 8.15 -16.90
C PRO A 299 -26.07 9.10 -16.25
N SER A 300 -26.50 9.81 -15.20
CA SER A 300 -25.64 10.77 -14.47
C SER A 300 -24.41 10.12 -13.83
N GLU A 301 -24.49 8.84 -13.51
CA GLU A 301 -23.44 8.03 -12.91
C GLU A 301 -22.30 7.67 -13.89
N LEU A 302 -22.58 7.75 -15.21
CA LEU A 302 -21.60 7.38 -16.25
C LEU A 302 -21.08 8.59 -17.01
N PRO A 303 -19.77 8.75 -17.15
CA PRO A 303 -19.20 9.73 -18.05
C PRO A 303 -19.66 9.55 -19.49
N SER A 304 -20.00 10.62 -20.18
CA SER A 304 -20.54 10.59 -21.56
C SER A 304 -19.64 9.84 -22.55
N ARG A 305 -18.31 9.94 -22.41
CA ARG A 305 -17.37 9.20 -23.25
C ARG A 305 -17.52 7.68 -23.09
N LEU A 306 -17.67 7.21 -21.85
CA LEU A 306 -17.88 5.78 -21.58
C LEU A 306 -19.25 5.34 -22.09
N TRP A 307 -20.30 6.13 -21.86
CA TRP A 307 -21.63 5.83 -22.37
C TRP A 307 -21.65 5.67 -23.90
N ASN A 308 -21.06 6.62 -24.62
CA ASN A 308 -20.97 6.56 -26.08
C ASN A 308 -20.22 5.30 -26.56
N TYR A 309 -19.15 4.94 -25.86
CA TYR A 309 -18.42 3.70 -26.15
C TYR A 309 -19.28 2.45 -25.95
N LEU A 310 -20.05 2.37 -24.86
CA LEU A 310 -20.89 1.22 -24.55
C LEU A 310 -22.04 1.05 -25.55
N ILE A 311 -22.67 2.16 -25.97
CA ILE A 311 -23.80 2.13 -26.91
C ILE A 311 -23.33 1.89 -28.37
N SER A 312 -22.08 2.18 -28.68
CA SER A 312 -21.51 1.96 -30.04
C SER A 312 -21.03 0.52 -30.27
N LYS A 313 -21.07 -0.34 -29.25
CA LYS A 313 -20.69 -1.77 -29.31
C LYS A 313 -21.89 -2.68 -29.54
#